data_f388927ddbf3699aa19a4d121388e937
#
_entry.id   f388927ddbf3699aa19a4d121388e937
#
_cell.length_a   1.000
_cell.length_b   1.000
_cell.length_c   1.000
_cell.angle_alpha   90.00
_cell.angle_beta   90.00
_cell.angle_gamma   90.00
#
_symmetry.space_group_name_H-M   'P 1'
#
loop_
_entity.id
_entity.type
_entity.pdbx_description
1 polymer ?
#
loop_
_entity_poly.entity_id
_entity_poly.type
_entity_poly.pdbx_seq_one_letter_code
_entity_poly.pdbx_strand_id
1 'polypeptide(L)'
;MTRPGGLATLSDHKRRRIDELAARTSTAGGVSLFRDAGRRLLRNPAAIVGGSIILLFLIIAIFAPLVAPHDPVQRFPELTAKLTVDSVPGPSAGHPLGSDPLGRDFASRMIYGARQTLFVGVLATLIGLLCGVLLGALAGALGGWVDVLIMRVTDVMLALPSLLLAITLVALASESTQWTVIIAVAAVNVPVFARLLRGAMLAQRASDHVLAARALGVRQRHIVTRHMLPNSLTAVIVQATLTFAVAILDAAALSFLGLGDPDINRAEWGLMLGVDGVRYLEVRPELAYFPAIAIILVALGFTLLGESMREALDPKNRR
;
A
#
# COMPACT_ATOMS: atom_id res chain seq x y z
N MET A 1 -22.25 65.50 -37.26
CA MET A 1 -20.98 65.25 -36.52
C MET A 1 -21.26 64.25 -35.41
N THR A 2 -21.05 62.95 -35.66
CA THR A 2 -21.23 61.86 -34.70
C THR A 2 -19.85 61.23 -34.46
N ARG A 3 -19.39 61.21 -33.22
CA ARG A 3 -18.08 60.68 -32.77
C ARG A 3 -18.12 59.13 -32.79
N PRO A 4 -17.17 58.48 -33.45
CA PRO A 4 -16.96 57.05 -33.33
C PRO A 4 -15.88 56.78 -32.26
N GLY A 5 -16.26 56.72 -30.99
CA GLY A 5 -15.31 56.59 -29.90
C GLY A 5 -15.54 55.45 -28.92
N GLY A 6 -16.64 54.68 -29.05
CA GLY A 6 -17.09 53.78 -27.99
C GLY A 6 -16.68 52.31 -28.10
N LEU A 7 -16.33 51.81 -29.29
CA LEU A 7 -16.07 50.37 -29.50
C LEU A 7 -14.59 49.98 -29.39
N ALA A 8 -13.67 50.90 -29.66
CA ALA A 8 -12.22 50.63 -29.56
C ALA A 8 -11.73 50.51 -28.11
N THR A 9 -12.32 51.26 -27.19
CA THR A 9 -11.90 51.27 -25.76
C THR A 9 -12.33 49.98 -25.00
N LEU A 10 -13.44 49.37 -25.40
CA LEU A 10 -13.88 48.10 -24.82
C LEU A 10 -13.02 46.92 -25.27
N SER A 11 -12.44 46.97 -26.47
CA SER A 11 -11.50 45.93 -26.96
C SER A 11 -10.14 46.01 -26.26
N ASP A 12 -9.64 47.20 -26.00
CA ASP A 12 -8.36 47.45 -25.34
C ASP A 12 -8.42 47.09 -23.84
N HIS A 13 -9.52 47.36 -23.17
CA HIS A 13 -9.72 46.99 -21.79
C HIS A 13 -9.82 45.44 -21.61
N LYS A 14 -10.49 44.76 -22.54
CA LYS A 14 -10.51 43.30 -22.59
C LYS A 14 -9.13 42.70 -22.89
N ARG A 15 -8.38 43.27 -23.83
CA ARG A 15 -7.02 42.81 -24.14
C ARG A 15 -6.09 42.99 -22.95
N ARG A 16 -6.06 44.15 -22.30
CA ARG A 16 -5.25 44.38 -21.08
C ARG A 16 -5.60 43.38 -19.97
N ARG A 17 -6.88 43.09 -19.77
CA ARG A 17 -7.31 42.10 -18.75
C ARG A 17 -6.89 40.68 -19.11
N ILE A 18 -6.91 40.34 -20.39
CA ILE A 18 -6.40 39.04 -20.89
C ILE A 18 -4.88 38.95 -20.72
N ASP A 19 -4.15 40.04 -21.06
CA ASP A 19 -2.70 40.12 -20.92
C ASP A 19 -2.28 40.10 -19.45
N GLU A 20 -3.02 40.77 -18.55
CA GLU A 20 -2.81 40.70 -17.10
C GLU A 20 -3.10 39.30 -16.52
N LEU A 21 -4.14 38.62 -17.01
CA LEU A 21 -4.45 37.24 -16.63
C LEU A 21 -3.41 36.26 -17.19
N ALA A 22 -2.97 36.47 -18.42
CA ALA A 22 -1.90 35.68 -19.03
C ALA A 22 -0.55 35.90 -18.34
N ALA A 23 -0.23 37.14 -17.95
CA ALA A 23 0.99 37.46 -17.17
C ALA A 23 0.93 36.82 -15.77
N ARG A 24 -0.22 36.84 -15.10
CA ARG A 24 -0.41 36.18 -13.79
C ARG A 24 -0.31 34.64 -13.88
N THR A 25 -0.77 34.04 -14.98
CA THR A 25 -0.64 32.61 -15.24
C THR A 25 0.77 32.21 -15.67
N SER A 26 1.52 33.06 -16.36
CA SER A 26 2.90 32.80 -16.76
C SER A 26 3.92 32.98 -15.64
N THR A 27 3.64 33.83 -14.64
CA THR A 27 4.47 33.97 -13.44
C THR A 27 4.22 32.90 -12.38
N ALA A 28 3.11 32.16 -12.48
CA ALA A 28 2.94 30.91 -11.75
C ALA A 28 3.79 29.83 -12.42
N GLY A 29 5.12 29.92 -12.25
CA GLY A 29 6.07 28.89 -12.71
C GLY A 29 5.53 27.53 -12.30
N GLY A 30 5.46 26.61 -13.25
CA GLY A 30 4.88 25.27 -13.06
C GLY A 30 5.58 24.53 -11.93
N VAL A 31 5.14 24.79 -10.69
CA VAL A 31 5.64 24.05 -9.52
C VAL A 31 5.21 22.62 -9.72
N SER A 32 6.17 21.72 -9.80
CA SER A 32 5.92 20.28 -9.96
C SER A 32 4.94 19.83 -8.88
N LEU A 33 3.82 19.24 -9.30
CA LEU A 33 2.78 18.68 -8.42
C LEU A 33 3.37 17.86 -7.28
N PHE A 34 4.39 17.08 -7.57
CA PHE A 34 5.10 16.23 -6.60
C PHE A 34 5.91 17.05 -5.58
N ARG A 35 6.47 18.19 -5.97
CA ARG A 35 7.24 19.04 -5.04
C ARG A 35 6.32 19.73 -4.04
N ASP A 36 5.15 20.20 -4.47
CA ASP A 36 4.16 20.79 -3.57
C ASP A 36 3.52 19.75 -2.66
N ALA A 37 3.18 18.58 -3.19
CA ALA A 37 2.69 17.46 -2.40
C ALA A 37 3.73 17.04 -1.34
N GLY A 38 5.01 16.94 -1.70
CA GLY A 38 6.09 16.65 -0.76
C GLY A 38 6.20 17.67 0.37
N ARG A 39 6.10 18.99 0.07
CA ARG A 39 6.09 20.03 1.10
C ARG A 39 4.89 19.94 2.04
N ARG A 40 3.71 19.59 1.51
CA ARG A 40 2.49 19.43 2.32
C ARG A 40 2.60 18.20 3.23
N LEU A 41 3.11 17.08 2.70
CA LEU A 41 3.37 15.86 3.47
C LEU A 41 4.33 16.12 4.64
N LEU A 42 5.43 16.82 4.41
CA LEU A 42 6.41 17.17 5.46
C LEU A 42 5.87 18.12 6.53
N ARG A 43 4.69 18.73 6.33
CA ARG A 43 4.01 19.60 7.29
C ARG A 43 2.76 18.98 7.90
N ASN A 44 2.30 17.85 7.37
CA ASN A 44 1.15 17.14 7.90
C ASN A 44 1.58 16.25 9.06
N PRO A 45 1.08 16.45 10.28
CA PRO A 45 1.48 15.66 11.45
C PRO A 45 1.15 14.16 11.28
N ALA A 46 0.04 13.81 10.63
CA ALA A 46 -0.31 12.42 10.35
C ALA A 46 0.69 11.75 9.40
N ALA A 47 1.16 12.49 8.36
CA ALA A 47 2.21 12.00 7.47
C ALA A 47 3.55 11.80 8.18
N ILE A 48 3.91 12.72 9.10
CA ILE A 48 5.14 12.61 9.89
C ILE A 48 5.08 11.41 10.81
N VAL A 49 3.99 11.25 11.56
CA VAL A 49 3.80 10.10 12.46
C VAL A 49 3.80 8.79 11.68
N GLY A 50 2.97 8.68 10.61
CA GLY A 50 2.90 7.48 9.78
C GLY A 50 4.23 7.16 9.12
N GLY A 51 4.89 8.16 8.54
CA GLY A 51 6.22 8.03 7.93
C GLY A 51 7.30 7.61 8.94
N SER A 52 7.27 8.14 10.16
CA SER A 52 8.22 7.76 11.22
C SER A 52 8.03 6.31 11.67
N ILE A 53 6.80 5.85 11.81
CA ILE A 53 6.48 4.44 12.13
C ILE A 53 7.00 3.53 11.02
N ILE A 54 6.69 3.83 9.76
CA ILE A 54 7.15 3.04 8.61
C ILE A 54 8.68 3.01 8.56
N LEU A 55 9.33 4.17 8.70
CA LEU A 55 10.78 4.28 8.67
C LEU A 55 11.43 3.45 9.78
N LEU A 56 10.89 3.48 11.00
CA LEU A 56 11.35 2.67 12.12
C LEU A 56 11.31 1.18 11.78
N PHE A 57 10.17 0.67 11.29
CA PHE A 57 10.05 -0.74 10.96
C PHE A 57 10.87 -1.15 9.73
N LEU A 58 11.06 -0.25 8.76
CA LEU A 58 11.97 -0.48 7.64
C LEU A 58 13.43 -0.58 8.10
N ILE A 59 13.86 0.30 9.00
CA ILE A 59 15.20 0.24 9.59
C ILE A 59 15.38 -1.09 10.34
N ILE A 60 14.42 -1.47 11.20
CA ILE A 60 14.44 -2.75 11.92
C ILE A 60 14.52 -3.92 10.93
N ALA A 61 13.72 -3.91 9.87
CA ALA A 61 13.69 -4.99 8.89
C ALA A 61 14.99 -5.12 8.07
N ILE A 62 15.57 -3.99 7.65
CA ILE A 62 16.81 -3.96 6.86
C ILE A 62 18.00 -4.37 7.73
N PHE A 63 18.08 -3.82 8.92
CA PHE A 63 19.19 -4.05 9.84
C PHE A 63 18.93 -5.21 10.82
N ALA A 64 17.90 -6.04 10.59
CA ALA A 64 17.55 -7.16 11.45
C ALA A 64 18.78 -8.04 11.82
N PRO A 65 19.70 -8.42 10.89
CA PRO A 65 20.86 -9.22 11.22
C PRO A 65 21.88 -8.53 12.15
N LEU A 66 21.84 -7.19 12.25
CA LEU A 66 22.74 -6.41 13.08
C LEU A 66 22.11 -6.03 14.44
N VAL A 67 20.79 -5.92 14.47
CA VAL A 67 20.02 -5.44 15.64
C VAL A 67 19.56 -6.62 16.50
N ALA A 68 19.28 -7.78 15.89
CA ALA A 68 18.84 -8.95 16.61
C ALA A 68 19.97 -9.49 17.53
N PRO A 69 19.67 -9.72 18.83
CA PRO A 69 20.67 -10.27 19.74
C PRO A 69 21.18 -11.66 19.35
N HIS A 70 20.32 -12.48 18.75
CA HIS A 70 20.58 -13.87 18.41
C HIS A 70 20.02 -14.25 17.03
N ASP A 71 20.40 -15.44 16.54
CA ASP A 71 19.74 -16.04 15.39
C ASP A 71 18.28 -16.40 15.76
N PRO A 72 17.28 -15.99 14.98
CA PRO A 72 15.86 -16.22 15.27
C PRO A 72 15.46 -17.70 15.25
N VAL A 73 16.30 -18.60 14.75
CA VAL A 73 16.05 -20.05 14.67
C VAL A 73 16.78 -20.80 15.78
N GLN A 74 17.83 -20.21 16.36
CA GLN A 74 18.64 -20.84 17.41
C GLN A 74 17.81 -21.13 18.65
N ARG A 75 17.88 -22.37 19.13
CA ARG A 75 17.29 -22.80 20.40
C ARG A 75 18.35 -22.78 21.50
N PHE A 76 17.98 -22.31 22.65
CA PHE A 76 18.87 -22.19 23.81
C PHE A 76 18.53 -23.26 24.83
N PRO A 77 19.48 -24.17 25.18
CA PRO A 77 19.23 -25.24 26.14
C PRO A 77 18.76 -24.74 27.51
N GLU A 78 19.32 -23.62 27.97
CA GLU A 78 18.96 -22.99 29.25
C GLU A 78 17.53 -22.42 29.28
N LEU A 79 16.96 -22.04 28.14
CA LEU A 79 15.57 -21.63 27.98
C LEU A 79 14.67 -22.86 27.79
N THR A 80 15.11 -23.80 26.96
CA THR A 80 14.37 -25.04 26.71
C THR A 80 14.19 -25.89 27.97
N ALA A 81 15.20 -25.94 28.84
CA ALA A 81 15.12 -26.66 30.12
C ALA A 81 14.08 -26.09 31.10
N LYS A 82 13.69 -24.83 30.94
CA LYS A 82 12.69 -24.14 31.75
C LYS A 82 11.28 -24.15 31.14
N LEU A 83 11.13 -24.68 29.94
CA LEU A 83 9.83 -24.81 29.26
C LEU A 83 9.00 -25.91 29.92
N THR A 84 7.77 -25.59 30.24
CA THR A 84 6.74 -26.54 30.64
C THR A 84 5.44 -26.26 29.90
N VAL A 85 4.43 -27.11 30.05
CA VAL A 85 3.12 -26.87 29.44
C VAL A 85 2.53 -25.54 29.92
N ASP A 86 2.80 -25.18 31.16
CA ASP A 86 2.24 -24.00 31.84
C ASP A 86 3.27 -22.87 32.06
N SER A 87 4.46 -22.96 31.43
CA SER A 87 5.51 -21.94 31.64
C SER A 87 6.39 -21.76 30.42
N VAL A 88 6.50 -20.50 29.98
CA VAL A 88 7.46 -20.06 28.97
C VAL A 88 8.39 -19.03 29.59
N PRO A 89 9.73 -19.19 29.51
CA PRO A 89 10.71 -18.31 30.13
C PRO A 89 10.52 -16.84 29.78
N GLY A 90 10.46 -16.00 30.83
CA GLY A 90 10.38 -14.56 30.73
C GLY A 90 11.69 -13.88 30.36
N PRO A 91 11.70 -12.52 30.39
CA PRO A 91 12.89 -11.72 30.18
C PRO A 91 14.03 -12.16 31.11
N SER A 92 15.24 -12.26 30.58
CA SER A 92 16.46 -12.66 31.31
C SER A 92 17.69 -11.98 30.74
N ALA A 93 18.83 -12.11 31.41
CA ALA A 93 20.10 -11.60 30.90
C ALA A 93 20.42 -12.28 29.55
N GLY A 94 20.59 -11.48 28.50
CA GLY A 94 20.80 -11.96 27.14
C GLY A 94 19.52 -12.19 26.31
N HIS A 95 18.34 -12.30 26.94
CA HIS A 95 17.05 -12.49 26.27
C HIS A 95 16.03 -11.44 26.72
N PRO A 96 16.06 -10.21 26.13
CA PRO A 96 15.31 -9.04 26.62
C PRO A 96 13.79 -9.25 26.70
N LEU A 97 13.23 -10.03 25.79
CA LEU A 97 11.81 -10.38 25.76
C LEU A 97 11.55 -11.84 26.16
N GLY A 98 12.56 -12.54 26.69
CA GLY A 98 12.46 -13.96 27.02
C GLY A 98 12.48 -14.87 25.81
N SER A 99 11.85 -16.05 25.92
CA SER A 99 11.81 -17.05 24.87
C SER A 99 10.42 -17.21 24.26
N ASP A 100 10.39 -17.84 23.09
CA ASP A 100 9.19 -18.46 22.55
C ASP A 100 9.00 -19.90 23.13
N PRO A 101 7.87 -20.58 22.78
CA PRO A 101 7.59 -21.93 23.26
C PRO A 101 8.54 -23.01 22.75
N LEU A 102 9.48 -22.69 21.88
CA LEU A 102 10.52 -23.61 21.37
C LEU A 102 11.91 -23.30 21.94
N GLY A 103 12.01 -22.35 22.91
CA GLY A 103 13.28 -21.96 23.52
C GLY A 103 14.15 -21.07 22.64
N ARG A 104 13.56 -20.35 21.67
CA ARG A 104 14.27 -19.38 20.80
C ARG A 104 14.12 -17.98 21.38
N ASP A 105 15.06 -17.08 21.07
CA ASP A 105 15.01 -15.70 21.55
C ASP A 105 13.84 -14.94 20.91
N PHE A 106 12.87 -14.51 21.72
CA PHE A 106 11.65 -13.87 21.24
C PHE A 106 11.90 -12.47 20.69
N ALA A 107 12.88 -11.72 21.24
CA ALA A 107 13.25 -10.39 20.73
C ALA A 107 13.81 -10.49 19.30
N SER A 108 14.71 -11.43 19.06
CA SER A 108 15.26 -11.68 17.71
C SER A 108 14.16 -12.08 16.72
N ARG A 109 13.21 -12.91 17.14
CA ARG A 109 12.08 -13.30 16.31
C ARG A 109 11.16 -12.13 15.98
N MET A 110 10.92 -11.21 16.92
CA MET A 110 10.14 -9.99 16.68
C MET A 110 10.83 -9.08 15.65
N ILE A 111 12.15 -8.93 15.72
CA ILE A 111 12.96 -8.13 14.80
C ILE A 111 12.95 -8.75 13.39
N TYR A 112 13.20 -10.05 13.25
CA TYR A 112 13.13 -10.74 11.97
C TYR A 112 11.70 -10.84 11.43
N GLY A 113 10.70 -10.87 12.33
CA GLY A 113 9.28 -10.80 11.98
C GLY A 113 8.93 -9.53 11.22
N ALA A 114 9.51 -8.39 11.59
CA ALA A 114 9.35 -7.15 10.83
C ALA A 114 9.79 -7.31 9.37
N ARG A 115 10.97 -7.90 9.14
CA ARG A 115 11.51 -8.14 7.80
C ARG A 115 10.61 -9.06 6.99
N GLN A 116 10.15 -10.14 7.60
CA GLN A 116 9.35 -11.15 6.91
C GLN A 116 7.94 -10.64 6.59
N THR A 117 7.27 -10.00 7.56
CA THR A 117 5.91 -9.47 7.37
C THR A 117 5.90 -8.34 6.33
N LEU A 118 6.88 -7.43 6.38
CA LEU A 118 7.00 -6.36 5.36
C LEU A 118 7.31 -6.94 3.98
N PHE A 119 8.16 -7.96 3.87
CA PHE A 119 8.48 -8.61 2.60
C PHE A 119 7.24 -9.20 1.94
N VAL A 120 6.41 -9.93 2.70
CA VAL A 120 5.14 -10.50 2.21
C VAL A 120 4.19 -9.39 1.75
N GLY A 121 4.00 -8.34 2.57
CA GLY A 121 3.14 -7.21 2.25
C GLY A 121 3.58 -6.46 0.99
N VAL A 122 4.90 -6.19 0.86
CA VAL A 122 5.47 -5.50 -0.33
C VAL A 122 5.23 -6.31 -1.59
N LEU A 123 5.58 -7.60 -1.58
CA LEU A 123 5.43 -8.44 -2.78
C LEU A 123 3.96 -8.63 -3.16
N ALA A 124 3.09 -8.90 -2.20
CA ALA A 124 1.66 -9.06 -2.47
C ALA A 124 1.06 -7.79 -3.07
N THR A 125 1.37 -6.62 -2.49
CA THR A 125 0.90 -5.33 -3.01
C THR A 125 1.48 -5.04 -4.39
N LEU A 126 2.77 -5.28 -4.61
CA LEU A 126 3.44 -5.00 -5.89
C LEU A 126 2.89 -5.88 -7.03
N ILE A 127 2.72 -7.19 -6.79
CA ILE A 127 2.14 -8.11 -7.77
C ILE A 127 0.70 -7.71 -8.07
N GLY A 128 -0.12 -7.47 -7.03
CA GLY A 128 -1.50 -7.02 -7.18
C GLY A 128 -1.62 -5.70 -7.95
N LEU A 129 -0.72 -4.74 -7.64
CA LEU A 129 -0.62 -3.46 -8.34
C LEU A 129 -0.27 -3.64 -9.81
N LEU A 130 0.78 -4.40 -10.13
CA LEU A 130 1.22 -4.60 -11.52
C LEU A 130 0.14 -5.28 -12.37
N CYS A 131 -0.46 -6.37 -11.85
CA CYS A 131 -1.54 -7.07 -12.54
C CYS A 131 -2.79 -6.19 -12.66
N GLY A 132 -3.18 -5.48 -11.59
CA GLY A 132 -4.33 -4.60 -11.59
C GLY A 132 -4.16 -3.39 -12.51
N VAL A 133 -2.97 -2.77 -12.53
CA VAL A 133 -2.65 -1.70 -13.48
C VAL A 133 -2.71 -2.19 -14.91
N LEU A 134 -2.18 -3.37 -15.22
CA LEU A 134 -2.25 -3.96 -16.56
C LEU A 134 -3.71 -4.16 -16.99
N LEU A 135 -4.53 -4.83 -16.17
CA LEU A 135 -5.94 -5.08 -16.47
C LEU A 135 -6.76 -3.79 -16.56
N GLY A 136 -6.56 -2.86 -15.63
CA GLY A 136 -7.23 -1.56 -15.64
C GLY A 136 -6.85 -0.68 -16.83
N ALA A 137 -5.58 -0.73 -17.24
CA ALA A 137 -5.11 -0.03 -18.43
C ALA A 137 -5.71 -0.64 -19.72
N LEU A 138 -5.78 -1.96 -19.83
CA LEU A 138 -6.42 -2.65 -20.96
C LEU A 138 -7.92 -2.31 -21.03
N ALA A 139 -8.65 -2.40 -19.93
CA ALA A 139 -10.06 -2.05 -19.84
C ALA A 139 -10.28 -0.56 -20.20
N GLY A 140 -9.50 0.34 -19.60
CA GLY A 140 -9.57 1.78 -19.82
C GLY A 140 -9.16 2.23 -21.22
N ALA A 141 -8.21 1.56 -21.89
CA ALA A 141 -7.71 1.92 -23.21
C ALA A 141 -8.57 1.37 -24.34
N LEU A 142 -8.89 0.07 -24.31
CA LEU A 142 -9.58 -0.65 -25.39
C LEU A 142 -11.09 -0.43 -25.32
N GLY A 143 -11.69 -0.46 -24.13
CA GLY A 143 -13.15 -0.36 -23.98
C GLY A 143 -13.89 -1.58 -24.55
N GLY A 144 -15.17 -1.40 -24.88
CA GLY A 144 -15.99 -2.43 -25.53
C GLY A 144 -16.08 -3.73 -24.71
N TRP A 145 -16.01 -4.88 -25.40
CA TRP A 145 -16.14 -6.20 -24.77
C TRP A 145 -14.98 -6.54 -23.79
N VAL A 146 -13.76 -6.03 -24.07
CA VAL A 146 -12.58 -6.22 -23.19
C VAL A 146 -12.83 -5.57 -21.84
N ASP A 147 -13.34 -4.34 -21.84
CA ASP A 147 -13.71 -3.63 -20.62
C ASP A 147 -14.80 -4.37 -19.86
N VAL A 148 -15.86 -4.80 -20.55
CA VAL A 148 -16.97 -5.55 -19.94
C VAL A 148 -16.48 -6.85 -19.30
N LEU A 149 -15.64 -7.62 -20.00
CA LEU A 149 -15.13 -8.90 -19.48
C LEU A 149 -14.27 -8.70 -18.23
N ILE A 150 -13.27 -7.80 -18.31
CA ILE A 150 -12.38 -7.52 -17.17
C ILE A 150 -13.19 -7.01 -15.98
N MET A 151 -14.14 -6.08 -16.19
CA MET A 151 -14.95 -5.54 -15.11
C MET A 151 -15.89 -6.58 -14.51
N ARG A 152 -16.45 -7.50 -15.28
CA ARG A 152 -17.27 -8.60 -14.74
C ARG A 152 -16.46 -9.52 -13.82
N VAL A 153 -15.24 -9.90 -14.21
CA VAL A 153 -14.37 -10.69 -13.35
C VAL A 153 -14.03 -9.93 -12.06
N THR A 154 -13.65 -8.66 -12.19
CA THR A 154 -13.34 -7.83 -11.02
C THR A 154 -14.57 -7.61 -10.12
N ASP A 155 -15.79 -7.50 -10.69
CA ASP A 155 -17.02 -7.37 -9.92
C ASP A 155 -17.33 -8.62 -9.10
N VAL A 156 -17.13 -9.81 -9.68
CA VAL A 156 -17.29 -11.08 -8.98
C VAL A 156 -16.29 -11.21 -7.83
N MET A 157 -15.03 -10.85 -8.06
CA MET A 157 -13.99 -10.90 -7.02
C MET A 157 -14.29 -9.92 -5.87
N LEU A 158 -14.75 -8.71 -6.17
CA LEU A 158 -15.07 -7.70 -5.16
C LEU A 158 -16.43 -7.91 -4.46
N ALA A 159 -17.27 -8.83 -4.96
CA ALA A 159 -18.49 -9.24 -4.28
C ALA A 159 -18.21 -10.14 -3.07
N LEU A 160 -17.01 -10.77 -3.03
CA LEU A 160 -16.58 -11.60 -1.91
C LEU A 160 -15.79 -10.77 -0.90
N PRO A 161 -15.95 -11.00 0.42
CA PRO A 161 -15.05 -10.41 1.40
C PRO A 161 -13.60 -10.81 1.12
N SER A 162 -12.66 -9.82 1.18
CA SER A 162 -11.24 -10.01 0.80
C SER A 162 -10.60 -11.22 1.47
N LEU A 163 -10.76 -11.34 2.77
CA LEU A 163 -10.19 -12.44 3.55
C LEU A 163 -10.78 -13.81 3.14
N LEU A 164 -12.09 -13.89 2.87
CA LEU A 164 -12.70 -15.16 2.44
C LEU A 164 -12.20 -15.57 1.05
N LEU A 165 -12.03 -14.61 0.14
CA LEU A 165 -11.44 -14.89 -1.17
C LEU A 165 -9.99 -15.37 -1.03
N ALA A 166 -9.19 -14.72 -0.17
CA ALA A 166 -7.80 -15.09 0.10
C ALA A 166 -7.72 -16.53 0.69
N ILE A 167 -8.54 -16.85 1.71
CA ILE A 167 -8.63 -18.19 2.30
C ILE A 167 -8.97 -19.23 1.24
N THR A 168 -9.94 -18.95 0.37
CA THR A 168 -10.35 -19.85 -0.70
C THR A 168 -9.20 -20.11 -1.68
N LEU A 169 -8.46 -19.07 -2.06
CA LEU A 169 -7.32 -19.20 -2.98
C LEU A 169 -6.17 -20.01 -2.36
N VAL A 170 -5.87 -19.81 -1.07
CA VAL A 170 -4.87 -20.62 -0.37
C VAL A 170 -5.33 -22.07 -0.23
N ALA A 171 -6.60 -22.31 0.10
CA ALA A 171 -7.13 -23.65 0.25
C ALA A 171 -7.18 -24.46 -1.07
N LEU A 172 -7.22 -23.79 -2.21
CA LEU A 172 -7.14 -24.41 -3.55
C LEU A 172 -5.71 -24.74 -3.98
N ALA A 173 -4.71 -24.19 -3.29
CA ALA A 173 -3.31 -24.47 -3.60
C ALA A 173 -2.94 -25.87 -3.10
N SER A 174 -2.11 -26.58 -3.88
CA SER A 174 -1.64 -27.93 -3.53
C SER A 174 -0.71 -27.94 -2.29
N GLU A 175 -0.03 -26.83 -2.05
CA GLU A 175 0.88 -26.65 -0.92
C GLU A 175 0.71 -25.25 -0.31
N SER A 176 0.72 -25.18 1.02
CA SER A 176 0.75 -23.93 1.75
C SER A 176 2.20 -23.49 1.87
N THR A 177 2.55 -22.38 1.23
CA THR A 177 3.88 -21.78 1.26
C THR A 177 3.75 -20.28 1.43
N GLN A 178 4.85 -19.60 1.74
CA GLN A 178 4.88 -18.15 1.73
C GLN A 178 4.41 -17.54 0.40
N TRP A 179 4.78 -18.17 -0.73
CA TRP A 179 4.37 -17.72 -2.05
C TRP A 179 2.87 -17.87 -2.29
N THR A 180 2.27 -18.93 -1.76
CA THR A 180 0.82 -19.13 -1.83
C THR A 180 0.08 -17.97 -1.16
N VAL A 181 0.52 -17.54 0.02
CA VAL A 181 -0.04 -16.39 0.74
C VAL A 181 0.16 -15.10 -0.07
N ILE A 182 1.37 -14.86 -0.57
CA ILE A 182 1.69 -13.68 -1.37
C ILE A 182 0.79 -13.60 -2.60
N ILE A 183 0.63 -14.71 -3.34
CA ILE A 183 -0.19 -14.75 -4.57
C ILE A 183 -1.67 -14.58 -4.24
N ALA A 184 -2.17 -15.20 -3.16
CA ALA A 184 -3.57 -15.09 -2.75
C ALA A 184 -3.92 -13.63 -2.38
N VAL A 185 -3.10 -12.99 -1.54
CA VAL A 185 -3.29 -11.58 -1.16
C VAL A 185 -3.12 -10.65 -2.37
N ALA A 186 -2.14 -10.92 -3.25
CA ALA A 186 -1.99 -10.17 -4.48
C ALA A 186 -3.23 -10.27 -5.37
N ALA A 187 -3.78 -11.47 -5.58
CA ALA A 187 -4.96 -11.70 -6.40
C ALA A 187 -6.18 -10.93 -5.89
N VAL A 188 -6.38 -10.89 -4.58
CA VAL A 188 -7.45 -10.10 -3.93
C VAL A 188 -7.31 -8.60 -4.20
N ASN A 189 -6.09 -8.09 -4.32
CA ASN A 189 -5.82 -6.67 -4.56
C ASN A 189 -5.91 -6.26 -6.04
N VAL A 190 -5.78 -7.20 -6.97
CA VAL A 190 -5.88 -6.94 -8.43
C VAL A 190 -7.13 -6.15 -8.81
N PRO A 191 -8.35 -6.56 -8.43
CA PRO A 191 -9.58 -5.88 -8.85
C PRO A 191 -9.69 -4.45 -8.31
N VAL A 192 -9.11 -4.17 -7.14
CA VAL A 192 -9.08 -2.81 -6.54
C VAL A 192 -8.32 -1.86 -7.46
N PHE A 193 -7.10 -2.25 -7.85
CA PHE A 193 -6.26 -1.45 -8.74
C PHE A 193 -6.81 -1.36 -10.17
N ALA A 194 -7.34 -2.47 -10.70
CA ALA A 194 -7.92 -2.50 -12.04
C ALA A 194 -9.11 -1.55 -12.17
N ARG A 195 -10.03 -1.59 -11.22
CA ARG A 195 -11.21 -0.72 -11.21
C ARG A 195 -10.83 0.75 -11.04
N LEU A 196 -9.90 1.04 -10.10
CA LEU A 196 -9.43 2.40 -9.86
C LEU A 196 -8.78 3.00 -11.10
N LEU A 197 -7.83 2.30 -11.71
CA LEU A 197 -7.12 2.81 -12.88
C LEU A 197 -8.05 2.99 -14.07
N ARG A 198 -8.93 2.01 -14.34
CA ARG A 198 -9.95 2.14 -15.39
C ARG A 198 -10.81 3.38 -15.18
N GLY A 199 -11.32 3.60 -13.96
CA GLY A 199 -12.13 4.78 -13.61
C GLY A 199 -11.38 6.09 -13.84
N ALA A 200 -10.12 6.17 -13.39
CA ALA A 200 -9.26 7.33 -13.59
C ALA A 200 -8.98 7.59 -15.09
N MET A 201 -8.73 6.55 -15.88
CA MET A 201 -8.52 6.69 -17.33
C MET A 201 -9.79 7.14 -18.06
N LEU A 202 -10.96 6.67 -17.65
CA LEU A 202 -12.24 7.14 -18.22
C LEU A 202 -12.47 8.63 -17.92
N ALA A 203 -12.15 9.09 -16.71
CA ALA A 203 -12.20 10.51 -16.38
C ALA A 203 -11.24 11.34 -17.23
N GLN A 204 -10.03 10.84 -17.51
CA GLN A 204 -9.06 11.51 -18.39
C GLN A 204 -9.54 11.62 -19.84
N ARG A 205 -10.38 10.72 -20.34
CA ARG A 205 -10.92 10.79 -21.70
C ARG A 205 -11.68 12.08 -22.02
N ALA A 206 -12.34 12.66 -21.02
CA ALA A 206 -13.12 13.90 -21.12
C ALA A 206 -12.30 15.16 -20.79
N SER A 207 -11.01 15.05 -20.47
CA SER A 207 -10.17 16.18 -20.13
C SER A 207 -9.79 17.01 -21.38
N ASP A 208 -9.63 18.34 -21.18
CA ASP A 208 -9.35 19.28 -22.27
C ASP A 208 -8.09 18.93 -23.04
N HIS A 209 -7.03 18.49 -22.37
CA HIS A 209 -5.76 18.12 -23.01
C HIS A 209 -5.89 16.85 -23.89
N VAL A 210 -6.74 15.89 -23.51
CA VAL A 210 -7.03 14.71 -24.33
C VAL A 210 -7.90 15.08 -25.54
N LEU A 211 -8.90 15.95 -25.34
CA LEU A 211 -9.74 16.46 -26.42
C LEU A 211 -8.93 17.26 -27.43
N ALA A 212 -8.04 18.15 -26.96
CA ALA A 212 -7.13 18.90 -27.82
C ALA A 212 -6.19 17.98 -28.61
N ALA A 213 -5.61 16.96 -27.96
CA ALA A 213 -4.74 15.99 -28.65
C ALA A 213 -5.50 15.22 -29.76
N ARG A 214 -6.78 14.87 -29.51
CA ARG A 214 -7.64 14.25 -30.55
C ARG A 214 -7.93 15.20 -31.71
N ALA A 215 -8.25 16.47 -31.43
CA ALA A 215 -8.49 17.48 -32.44
C ALA A 215 -7.27 17.69 -33.35
N LEU A 216 -6.06 17.54 -32.81
CA LEU A 216 -4.79 17.60 -33.54
C LEU A 216 -4.44 16.29 -34.27
N GLY A 217 -5.32 15.28 -34.25
CA GLY A 217 -5.10 14.01 -34.97
C GLY A 217 -4.08 13.07 -34.32
N VAL A 218 -3.75 13.24 -33.04
CA VAL A 218 -2.81 12.35 -32.33
C VAL A 218 -3.39 10.94 -32.25
N ARG A 219 -2.57 9.94 -32.59
CA ARG A 219 -2.97 8.52 -32.57
C ARG A 219 -3.43 8.08 -31.19
N GLN A 220 -4.53 7.30 -31.11
CA GLN A 220 -5.15 6.86 -29.85
C GLN A 220 -4.14 6.19 -28.89
N ARG A 221 -3.23 5.33 -29.39
CA ARG A 221 -2.18 4.70 -28.57
C ARG A 221 -1.29 5.74 -27.87
N HIS A 222 -0.98 6.83 -28.53
CA HIS A 222 -0.14 7.91 -27.99
C HIS A 222 -0.88 8.71 -26.94
N ILE A 223 -2.18 8.95 -27.15
CA ILE A 223 -3.07 9.59 -26.16
C ILE A 223 -3.13 8.73 -24.90
N VAL A 224 -3.31 7.42 -25.02
CA VAL A 224 -3.36 6.50 -23.88
C VAL A 224 -2.04 6.51 -23.12
N THR A 225 -0.92 6.27 -23.80
CA THR A 225 0.38 6.06 -23.11
C THR A 225 1.02 7.34 -22.60
N ARG A 226 0.82 8.50 -23.27
CA ARG A 226 1.46 9.77 -22.90
C ARG A 226 0.57 10.75 -22.12
N HIS A 227 -0.75 10.62 -22.27
CA HIS A 227 -1.68 11.58 -21.64
C HIS A 227 -2.58 10.93 -20.60
N MET A 228 -3.25 9.81 -20.93
CA MET A 228 -4.22 9.21 -20.01
C MET A 228 -3.54 8.41 -18.90
N LEU A 229 -2.72 7.43 -19.25
CA LEU A 229 -2.12 6.50 -18.28
C LEU A 229 -1.24 7.22 -17.22
N PRO A 230 -0.27 8.08 -17.59
CA PRO A 230 0.58 8.73 -16.59
C PRO A 230 -0.20 9.60 -15.61
N ASN A 231 -1.22 10.33 -16.10
CA ASN A 231 -2.06 11.18 -15.25
C ASN A 231 -2.99 10.37 -14.33
N SER A 232 -3.36 9.14 -14.74
CA SER A 232 -4.19 8.23 -13.94
C SER A 232 -3.40 7.50 -12.86
N LEU A 233 -2.08 7.32 -13.02
CA LEU A 233 -1.23 6.59 -12.06
C LEU A 233 -1.13 7.29 -10.70
N THR A 234 -1.32 8.60 -10.63
CA THR A 234 -1.28 9.34 -9.35
C THR A 234 -2.27 8.76 -8.33
N ALA A 235 -3.52 8.49 -8.77
CA ALA A 235 -4.53 7.88 -7.89
C ALA A 235 -4.15 6.45 -7.48
N VAL A 236 -3.51 5.71 -8.39
CA VAL A 236 -3.06 4.32 -8.14
C VAL A 236 -1.92 4.26 -7.14
N ILE A 237 -0.95 5.20 -7.20
CA ILE A 237 0.16 5.28 -6.24
C ILE A 237 -0.37 5.55 -4.82
N VAL A 238 -1.33 6.47 -4.68
CA VAL A 238 -1.99 6.73 -3.38
C VAL A 238 -2.72 5.48 -2.88
N GLN A 239 -3.46 4.81 -3.76
CA GLN A 239 -4.16 3.58 -3.38
C GLN A 239 -3.18 2.47 -2.97
N ALA A 240 -2.00 2.38 -3.60
CA ALA A 240 -1.01 1.36 -3.27
C ALA A 240 -0.54 1.44 -1.80
N THR A 241 -0.38 2.66 -1.26
CA THR A 241 -0.02 2.84 0.17
C THR A 241 -1.12 2.36 1.12
N LEU A 242 -2.38 2.61 0.80
CA LEU A 242 -3.52 2.15 1.60
C LEU A 242 -3.70 0.62 1.48
N THR A 243 -3.58 0.10 0.26
CA THR A 243 -3.68 -1.33 -0.01
C THR A 243 -2.57 -2.12 0.68
N PHE A 244 -1.38 -1.53 0.84
CA PHE A 244 -0.28 -2.18 1.56
C PHE A 244 -0.65 -2.48 3.03
N ALA A 245 -1.32 -1.54 3.72
CA ALA A 245 -1.80 -1.77 5.09
C ALA A 245 -2.76 -2.96 5.15
N VAL A 246 -3.72 -3.03 4.22
CA VAL A 246 -4.68 -4.13 4.12
C VAL A 246 -3.99 -5.44 3.77
N ALA A 247 -3.03 -5.43 2.84
CA ALA A 247 -2.28 -6.62 2.43
C ALA A 247 -1.49 -7.26 3.59
N ILE A 248 -0.89 -6.43 4.48
CA ILE A 248 -0.23 -6.93 5.70
C ILE A 248 -1.24 -7.59 6.64
N LEU A 249 -2.41 -6.97 6.84
CA LEU A 249 -3.45 -7.51 7.71
C LEU A 249 -4.01 -8.83 7.16
N ASP A 250 -4.30 -8.91 5.86
CA ASP A 250 -4.80 -10.12 5.20
C ASP A 250 -3.76 -11.25 5.26
N ALA A 251 -2.47 -10.95 4.99
CA ALA A 251 -1.38 -11.92 5.09
C ALA A 251 -1.20 -12.43 6.52
N ALA A 252 -1.19 -11.53 7.51
CA ALA A 252 -1.08 -11.89 8.91
C ALA A 252 -2.30 -12.72 9.38
N ALA A 253 -3.51 -12.39 8.91
CA ALA A 253 -4.72 -13.16 9.21
C ALA A 253 -4.67 -14.58 8.63
N LEU A 254 -4.17 -14.75 7.39
CA LEU A 254 -3.98 -16.08 6.78
C LEU A 254 -2.97 -16.91 7.59
N SER A 255 -1.84 -16.33 7.96
CA SER A 255 -0.81 -16.99 8.78
C SER A 255 -1.33 -17.31 10.18
N PHE A 256 -2.10 -16.40 10.80
CA PHE A 256 -2.77 -16.60 12.08
C PHE A 256 -3.74 -17.80 12.05
N LEU A 257 -4.49 -17.97 10.96
CA LEU A 257 -5.42 -19.07 10.77
C LEU A 257 -4.72 -20.39 10.41
N GLY A 258 -3.38 -20.44 10.38
CA GLY A 258 -2.62 -21.64 10.02
C GLY A 258 -2.57 -21.93 8.52
N LEU A 259 -2.99 -20.99 7.68
CA LEU A 259 -2.95 -21.07 6.21
C LEU A 259 -1.66 -20.48 5.62
N GLY A 260 -0.75 -20.01 6.49
CA GLY A 260 0.56 -19.47 6.12
C GLY A 260 1.58 -20.56 5.78
N ASP A 261 2.84 -20.16 5.77
CA ASP A 261 3.97 -21.08 5.60
C ASP A 261 4.05 -22.03 6.81
N PRO A 262 4.09 -23.35 6.61
CA PRO A 262 4.18 -24.33 7.71
C PRO A 262 5.57 -24.34 8.39
N ASP A 263 6.58 -23.65 7.86
CA ASP A 263 7.90 -23.59 8.46
C ASP A 263 7.87 -22.81 9.77
N ILE A 264 7.82 -23.51 10.89
CA ILE A 264 7.81 -22.96 12.24
C ILE A 264 9.08 -22.16 12.59
N ASN A 265 10.15 -22.32 11.81
CA ASN A 265 11.40 -21.57 12.02
C ASN A 265 11.29 -20.15 11.44
N ARG A 266 10.37 -19.92 10.54
CA ARG A 266 10.14 -18.60 9.98
C ARG A 266 9.56 -17.65 11.03
N ALA A 267 10.28 -16.58 11.30
CA ALA A 267 9.80 -15.51 12.18
C ALA A 267 8.88 -14.59 11.35
N GLU A 268 7.57 -14.74 11.49
CA GLU A 268 6.54 -13.92 10.85
C GLU A 268 5.46 -13.61 11.90
N TRP A 269 5.04 -12.35 12.02
CA TRP A 269 4.20 -11.89 13.14
C TRP A 269 2.83 -12.56 13.18
N GLY A 270 2.19 -12.83 12.02
CA GLY A 270 0.91 -13.52 11.95
C GLY A 270 1.01 -14.97 12.45
N LEU A 271 2.06 -15.68 12.03
CA LEU A 271 2.37 -17.02 12.48
C LEU A 271 2.67 -17.06 13.99
N MET A 272 3.50 -16.12 14.48
CA MET A 272 3.85 -16.00 15.91
C MET A 272 2.60 -15.74 16.75
N LEU A 273 1.70 -14.88 16.27
CA LEU A 273 0.44 -14.59 16.96
C LEU A 273 -0.49 -15.82 17.02
N GLY A 274 -0.64 -16.55 15.92
CA GLY A 274 -1.55 -17.69 15.83
C GLY A 274 -1.05 -18.91 16.59
N VAL A 275 0.21 -19.30 16.38
CA VAL A 275 0.77 -20.54 16.95
C VAL A 275 1.20 -20.33 18.41
N ASP A 276 1.97 -19.28 18.69
CA ASP A 276 2.58 -19.05 19.99
C ASP A 276 1.67 -18.20 20.89
N GLY A 277 1.15 -17.10 20.32
CA GLY A 277 0.42 -16.09 21.08
C GLY A 277 -0.89 -16.61 21.68
N VAL A 278 -1.73 -17.26 20.85
CA VAL A 278 -3.05 -17.74 21.31
C VAL A 278 -2.90 -18.89 22.30
N ARG A 279 -1.98 -19.81 22.01
CA ARG A 279 -1.77 -21.00 22.86
C ARG A 279 -1.30 -20.68 24.26
N TYR A 280 -0.46 -19.65 24.41
CA TYR A 280 0.16 -19.27 25.69
C TYR A 280 -0.37 -17.94 26.23
N LEU A 281 -1.57 -17.52 25.78
CA LEU A 281 -2.12 -16.20 26.15
C LEU A 281 -2.28 -16.01 27.67
N GLU A 282 -2.66 -17.05 28.40
CA GLU A 282 -2.86 -17.00 29.85
C GLU A 282 -1.54 -17.01 30.62
N VAL A 283 -0.50 -17.62 30.06
CA VAL A 283 0.81 -17.80 30.72
C VAL A 283 1.79 -16.69 30.35
N ARG A 284 1.80 -16.31 29.06
CA ARG A 284 2.72 -15.33 28.48
C ARG A 284 1.98 -14.47 27.45
N PRO A 285 1.12 -13.54 27.88
CA PRO A 285 0.34 -12.70 26.99
C PRO A 285 1.19 -11.83 26.05
N GLU A 286 2.46 -11.57 26.39
CA GLU A 286 3.39 -10.81 25.57
C GLU A 286 3.68 -11.49 24.24
N LEU A 287 3.60 -12.82 24.17
CA LEU A 287 3.75 -13.57 22.90
C LEU A 287 2.65 -13.24 21.89
N ALA A 288 1.47 -12.81 22.37
CA ALA A 288 0.38 -12.34 21.54
C ALA A 288 0.45 -10.82 21.30
N TYR A 289 0.65 -10.04 22.36
CA TYR A 289 0.53 -8.59 22.30
C TYR A 289 1.63 -7.93 21.47
N PHE A 290 2.87 -8.37 21.55
CA PHE A 290 3.95 -7.75 20.78
C PHE A 290 3.78 -7.91 19.24
N PRO A 291 3.53 -9.12 18.70
CA PRO A 291 3.24 -9.25 17.26
C PRO A 291 1.99 -8.50 16.83
N ALA A 292 0.91 -8.54 17.63
CA ALA A 292 -0.33 -7.83 17.33
C ALA A 292 -0.12 -6.30 17.27
N ILE A 293 0.55 -5.72 18.27
CA ILE A 293 0.87 -4.29 18.31
C ILE A 293 1.77 -3.91 17.12
N ALA A 294 2.76 -4.73 16.78
CA ALA A 294 3.64 -4.48 15.65
C ALA A 294 2.87 -4.44 14.32
N ILE A 295 1.97 -5.41 14.09
CA ILE A 295 1.09 -5.44 12.90
C ILE A 295 0.21 -4.19 12.86
N ILE A 296 -0.44 -3.83 13.98
CA ILE A 296 -1.31 -2.65 14.09
C ILE A 296 -0.52 -1.37 13.80
N LEU A 297 0.67 -1.21 14.38
CA LEU A 297 1.49 -0.02 14.17
C LEU A 297 1.92 0.14 12.72
N VAL A 298 2.36 -0.94 12.07
CA VAL A 298 2.74 -0.89 10.65
C VAL A 298 1.54 -0.56 9.78
N ALA A 299 0.40 -1.21 9.98
CA ALA A 299 -0.82 -0.93 9.24
C ALA A 299 -1.29 0.52 9.44
N LEU A 300 -1.27 1.02 10.69
CA LEU A 300 -1.58 2.41 11.04
C LEU A 300 -0.62 3.38 10.33
N GLY A 301 0.68 3.10 10.35
CA GLY A 301 1.70 3.91 9.68
C GLY A 301 1.41 4.09 8.19
N PHE A 302 1.13 2.99 7.47
CA PHE A 302 0.79 3.05 6.05
C PHE A 302 -0.57 3.71 5.78
N THR A 303 -1.56 3.52 6.64
CA THR A 303 -2.86 4.18 6.53
C THR A 303 -2.72 5.70 6.69
N LEU A 304 -2.03 6.17 7.74
CA LEU A 304 -1.80 7.60 7.99
C LEU A 304 -1.02 8.25 6.83
N LEU A 305 0.00 7.58 6.33
CA LEU A 305 0.78 8.08 5.20
C LEU A 305 -0.06 8.11 3.92
N GLY A 306 -0.81 7.05 3.64
CA GLY A 306 -1.67 6.93 2.45
C GLY A 306 -2.77 7.98 2.40
N GLU A 307 -3.49 8.20 3.52
CA GLU A 307 -4.51 9.27 3.60
C GLU A 307 -3.88 10.66 3.46
N SER A 308 -2.73 10.92 4.09
CA SER A 308 -2.02 12.19 3.94
C SER A 308 -1.54 12.42 2.49
N MET A 309 -1.09 11.38 1.79
CA MET A 309 -0.75 11.44 0.37
C MET A 309 -1.99 11.74 -0.48
N ARG A 310 -3.12 11.14 -0.16
CA ARG A 310 -4.39 11.40 -0.84
C ARG A 310 -4.80 12.86 -0.69
N GLU A 311 -4.75 13.41 0.52
CA GLU A 311 -5.05 14.82 0.79
C GLU A 311 -4.08 15.77 0.07
N ALA A 312 -2.78 15.48 0.09
CA ALA A 312 -1.75 16.32 -0.52
C ALA A 312 -1.85 16.37 -2.05
N LEU A 313 -2.33 15.30 -2.68
CA LEU A 313 -2.48 15.17 -4.13
C LEU A 313 -3.89 15.55 -4.64
N ASP A 314 -4.86 15.81 -3.74
CA ASP A 314 -6.22 16.25 -4.14
C ASP A 314 -6.17 17.68 -4.70
N PRO A 315 -6.60 17.89 -5.97
CA PRO A 315 -6.63 19.22 -6.59
C PRO A 315 -7.60 20.21 -5.91
N LYS A 316 -8.62 19.70 -5.19
CA LYS A 316 -9.61 20.54 -4.52
C LYS A 316 -9.07 21.28 -3.30
N ASN A 317 -8.00 20.77 -2.69
CA ASN A 317 -7.34 21.40 -1.54
C ASN A 317 -6.31 22.46 -1.90
N ARG A 318 -6.34 23.00 -3.14
CA ARG A 318 -5.47 24.08 -3.63
C ARG A 318 -6.01 25.48 -3.35
N ARG A 319 -6.69 25.70 -2.24
CA ARG A 319 -7.09 27.05 -1.81
C ARG A 319 -6.04 27.66 -0.90
#